data_3f6f2f7694613e90b82d44a5372f176e
#
_entry.id   3f6f2f7694613e90b82d44a5372f176e
#
_cell.length_a   1.000
_cell.length_b   1.000
_cell.length_c   1.000
_cell.angle_alpha   90.00
_cell.angle_beta   90.00
_cell.angle_gamma   90.00
#
_symmetry.space_group_name_H-M   'P 1'
#
loop_
_entity.id
_entity.type
_entity.pdbx_description
1 polymer ?
#
loop_
_entity_poly.entity_id
_entity_poly.type
_entity_poly.pdbx_seq_one_letter_code
_entity_poly.pdbx_strand_id
1 'polypeptide(L)'
;GTVRMKVSVTMTYCVAVRVDEGLVFVSDSRTNAGVDHISTYSKMFTFGREGERALVVLTAGNLATTQSVIQQIESDIKQGNSPNLMSVADMTEAAGYIGHLSSSQQQKHSTAVAGGGFNASASFILGGQINGGPHRIYMIYPQGNFIKATAENPYQQIGEVKYGKPILDRIITRETPLEEATLAGLVSMDSTMRSNATVGPPIDVLIYAKDSFRLNRRFSLEADDPCLLDIKAAWDEKLKQAFAELRRFNWSEPPPAAADE
;
A
#
# COMPACT_ATOMS: atom_id res chain seq x y z
N GLY A 1 5.91 -36.23 15.97
CA GLY A 1 5.05 -35.10 15.64
C GLY A 1 5.89 -33.98 15.04
N THR A 2 5.80 -33.82 13.73
CA THR A 2 6.52 -32.79 12.98
C THR A 2 5.88 -31.45 13.26
N VAL A 3 6.53 -30.61 14.06
CA VAL A 3 6.13 -29.22 14.26
C VAL A 3 6.37 -28.48 12.93
N ARG A 4 5.33 -28.29 12.14
CA ARG A 4 5.35 -27.34 11.03
C ARG A 4 5.48 -25.94 11.64
N MET A 5 6.68 -25.38 11.61
CA MET A 5 6.87 -23.94 11.80
C MET A 5 6.06 -23.24 10.72
N LYS A 6 4.92 -22.66 11.09
CA LYS A 6 4.20 -21.71 10.24
C LYS A 6 5.10 -20.50 10.11
N VAL A 7 5.71 -20.32 8.93
CA VAL A 7 6.35 -19.07 8.56
C VAL A 7 5.27 -18.00 8.67
N SER A 8 5.44 -17.07 9.59
CA SER A 8 4.58 -15.91 9.74
C SER A 8 4.74 -15.06 8.48
N VAL A 9 3.83 -15.20 7.54
CA VAL A 9 3.69 -14.22 6.46
C VAL A 9 3.13 -12.97 7.12
N THR A 10 3.94 -11.93 7.20
CA THR A 10 3.52 -10.64 7.73
C THR A 10 2.46 -10.07 6.79
N MET A 11 1.20 -10.18 7.18
CA MET A 11 0.08 -9.67 6.41
C MET A 11 0.01 -8.16 6.63
N THR A 12 0.00 -7.42 5.56
CA THR A 12 0.03 -5.95 5.50
C THR A 12 -1.00 -5.51 4.47
N TYR A 13 -1.49 -4.30 4.58
CA TYR A 13 -2.20 -3.63 3.51
C TYR A 13 -1.69 -2.20 3.35
N CYS A 14 -1.20 -1.90 2.16
CA CYS A 14 -0.84 -0.55 1.76
C CYS A 14 -1.47 -0.23 0.41
N VAL A 15 -1.92 1.00 0.26
CA VAL A 15 -2.47 1.53 -0.99
C VAL A 15 -1.91 2.92 -1.26
N ALA A 16 -1.61 3.19 -2.53
CA ALA A 16 -1.30 4.51 -3.03
C ALA A 16 -2.22 4.84 -4.22
N VAL A 17 -2.75 6.04 -4.23
CA VAL A 17 -3.67 6.54 -5.26
C VAL A 17 -3.04 7.75 -5.95
N ARG A 18 -3.08 7.77 -7.29
CA ARG A 18 -2.63 8.90 -8.10
C ARG A 18 -3.83 9.53 -8.81
N VAL A 19 -4.10 10.75 -8.45
CA VAL A 19 -5.13 11.59 -9.10
C VAL A 19 -4.49 12.84 -9.69
N ASP A 20 -5.24 13.60 -10.49
CA ASP A 20 -4.71 14.81 -11.12
C ASP A 20 -4.24 15.85 -10.10
N GLU A 21 -4.90 15.93 -8.94
CA GLU A 21 -4.55 16.84 -7.85
C GLU A 21 -3.34 16.41 -7.01
N GLY A 22 -2.93 15.16 -7.06
CA GLY A 22 -1.80 14.68 -6.27
C GLY A 22 -1.84 13.19 -5.94
N LEU A 23 -1.36 12.83 -4.76
CA LEU A 23 -1.19 11.46 -4.30
C LEU A 23 -1.78 11.26 -2.90
N VAL A 24 -2.31 10.08 -2.67
CA VAL A 24 -2.74 9.61 -1.34
C VAL A 24 -2.05 8.29 -1.02
N PHE A 25 -1.55 8.17 0.20
CA PHE A 25 -0.94 6.94 0.73
C PHE A 25 -1.65 6.53 2.01
N VAL A 26 -2.03 5.26 2.10
CA VAL A 26 -2.62 4.69 3.31
C VAL A 26 -1.94 3.37 3.61
N SER A 27 -1.49 3.18 4.85
CA SER A 27 -0.88 1.92 5.30
C SER A 27 -1.34 1.55 6.70
N ASP A 28 -1.42 0.25 6.97
CA ASP A 28 -1.55 -0.25 8.33
C ASP A 28 -0.18 -0.26 9.04
N SER A 29 -0.18 -0.54 10.32
CA SER A 29 1.06 -0.61 11.12
C SER A 29 1.17 -1.90 11.92
N ARG A 30 0.17 -2.78 11.86
CA ARG A 30 0.17 -4.02 12.62
C ARG A 30 1.17 -5.01 12.05
N THR A 31 1.94 -5.62 12.94
CA THR A 31 2.87 -6.70 12.61
C THR A 31 2.73 -7.81 13.61
N ASN A 32 2.53 -9.04 13.14
CA ASN A 32 2.48 -10.23 13.97
C ASN A 32 3.88 -10.85 14.05
N ALA A 33 4.50 -10.72 15.21
CA ALA A 33 5.81 -11.31 15.51
C ALA A 33 5.67 -12.58 16.35
N GLY A 34 4.91 -13.59 15.87
CA GLY A 34 4.67 -14.87 16.57
C GLY A 34 3.26 -14.99 17.17
N VAL A 35 2.99 -16.09 17.89
CA VAL A 35 1.64 -16.52 18.28
C VAL A 35 0.95 -15.56 19.25
N ASP A 36 1.69 -14.76 20.02
CA ASP A 36 1.16 -13.91 21.11
C ASP A 36 1.69 -12.47 21.12
N HIS A 37 2.40 -12.02 20.10
CA HIS A 37 2.92 -10.66 20.03
C HIS A 37 2.42 -9.89 18.82
N ILE A 38 1.46 -8.99 19.06
CA ILE A 38 1.10 -7.93 18.13
C ILE A 38 2.07 -6.77 18.40
N SER A 39 2.87 -6.41 17.40
CA SER A 39 3.76 -5.27 17.43
C SER A 39 3.32 -4.26 16.39
N THR A 40 3.68 -3.00 16.61
CA THR A 40 3.40 -1.89 15.71
C THR A 40 4.70 -1.43 15.05
N TYR A 41 4.73 -1.44 13.73
CA TYR A 41 5.83 -0.92 12.92
C TYR A 41 5.29 -0.05 11.80
N SER A 42 5.87 1.13 11.61
CA SER A 42 5.54 1.95 10.45
C SER A 42 5.94 1.23 9.16
N LYS A 43 5.05 1.28 8.18
CA LYS A 43 5.24 0.76 6.82
C LYS A 43 5.29 1.90 5.80
N MET A 44 5.27 3.13 6.27
CA MET A 44 5.31 4.36 5.49
C MET A 44 6.52 5.19 5.88
N PHE A 45 7.39 5.43 4.92
CA PHE A 45 8.64 6.18 5.08
C PHE A 45 8.66 7.34 4.11
N THR A 46 9.19 8.48 4.56
CA THR A 46 9.24 9.70 3.78
C THR A 46 10.67 10.17 3.60
N PHE A 47 10.99 10.61 2.40
CA PHE A 47 12.28 11.16 2.02
C PHE A 47 12.03 12.41 1.19
N GLY A 48 12.64 13.52 1.54
CA GLY A 48 12.38 14.74 0.78
C GLY A 48 13.31 15.87 1.09
N ARG A 49 13.24 16.84 0.20
CA ARG A 49 13.84 18.17 0.34
C ARG A 49 12.80 19.17 -0.11
N GLU A 50 12.33 19.99 0.82
CA GLU A 50 11.26 20.96 0.54
C GLU A 50 11.59 21.82 -0.69
N GLY A 51 10.60 22.00 -1.57
CA GLY A 51 10.75 22.74 -2.81
C GLY A 51 11.44 21.98 -3.95
N GLU A 52 11.98 20.79 -3.71
CA GLU A 52 12.73 20.04 -4.72
C GLU A 52 12.13 18.65 -4.96
N ARG A 53 11.93 17.87 -3.91
CA ARG A 53 11.41 16.51 -4.02
C ARG A 53 10.65 16.06 -2.78
N ALA A 54 9.64 15.26 -3.01
CA ALA A 54 8.85 14.62 -1.97
C ALA A 54 8.63 13.16 -2.38
N LEU A 55 9.16 12.21 -1.59
CA LEU A 55 9.12 10.78 -1.87
C LEU A 55 8.54 10.03 -0.69
N VAL A 56 7.66 9.08 -0.98
CA VAL A 56 7.04 8.19 0.01
C VAL A 56 7.28 6.76 -0.41
N VAL A 57 7.70 5.93 0.54
CA VAL A 57 7.91 4.49 0.34
C VAL A 57 6.99 3.72 1.29
N LEU A 58 6.15 2.86 0.72
CA LEU A 58 5.34 1.89 1.45
C LEU A 58 5.97 0.51 1.33
N THR A 59 5.92 -0.28 2.41
CA THR A 59 6.58 -1.59 2.49
C THR A 59 5.61 -2.70 2.84
N ALA A 60 5.80 -3.88 2.23
CA ALA A 60 5.09 -5.10 2.58
C ALA A 60 5.99 -6.33 2.44
N GLY A 61 5.75 -7.37 3.19
CA GLY A 61 6.45 -8.63 3.14
C GLY A 61 7.34 -8.87 4.34
N ASN A 62 8.50 -9.48 4.13
CA ASN A 62 9.41 -9.83 5.22
C ASN A 62 9.97 -8.58 5.91
N LEU A 63 9.75 -8.47 7.22
CA LEU A 63 10.12 -7.29 8.00
C LEU A 63 11.64 -7.07 8.03
N ALA A 64 12.44 -8.11 8.17
CA ALA A 64 13.90 -7.99 8.16
C ALA A 64 14.41 -7.45 6.81
N THR A 65 13.82 -7.90 5.71
CA THR A 65 14.15 -7.42 4.38
C THR A 65 13.72 -5.97 4.18
N THR A 66 12.50 -5.61 4.54
CA THR A 66 12.01 -4.23 4.39
C THR A 66 12.79 -3.25 5.25
N GLN A 67 13.08 -3.60 6.50
CA GLN A 67 13.94 -2.79 7.37
C GLN A 67 15.35 -2.62 6.81
N SER A 68 15.94 -3.68 6.28
CA SER A 68 17.29 -3.60 5.67
C SER A 68 17.31 -2.67 4.45
N VAL A 69 16.26 -2.69 3.63
CA VAL A 69 16.15 -1.77 2.47
C VAL A 69 16.05 -0.32 2.95
N ILE A 70 15.17 -0.03 3.91
CA ILE A 70 15.02 1.33 4.44
C ILE A 70 16.29 1.84 5.10
N GLN A 71 16.96 1.01 5.91
CA GLN A 71 18.24 1.35 6.52
C GLN A 71 19.33 1.64 5.47
N GLN A 72 19.37 0.88 4.38
CA GLN A 72 20.31 1.12 3.30
C GLN A 72 20.03 2.44 2.58
N ILE A 73 18.74 2.77 2.33
CA ILE A 73 18.34 4.06 1.76
C ILE A 73 18.84 5.21 2.65
N GLU A 74 18.57 5.14 3.95
CA GLU A 74 19.00 6.15 4.92
C GLU A 74 20.53 6.27 4.99
N SER A 75 21.23 5.15 4.98
CA SER A 75 22.69 5.10 4.97
C SER A 75 23.28 5.74 3.72
N ASP A 76 22.75 5.41 2.54
CA ASP A 76 23.23 5.99 1.27
C ASP A 76 23.04 7.49 1.22
N ILE A 77 21.90 8.00 1.73
CA ILE A 77 21.65 9.45 1.84
C ILE A 77 22.66 10.09 2.81
N LYS A 78 22.85 9.50 4.00
CA LYS A 78 23.72 10.04 5.04
C LYS A 78 25.19 10.08 4.59
N GLN A 79 25.64 9.06 3.87
CA GLN A 79 27.03 8.94 3.39
C GLN A 79 27.26 9.64 2.06
N GLY A 80 26.20 10.11 1.38
CA GLY A 80 26.30 10.71 0.04
C GLY A 80 26.66 9.71 -1.05
N ASN A 81 26.38 8.41 -0.85
CA ASN A 81 26.55 7.40 -1.87
C ASN A 81 25.63 7.69 -3.06
N SER A 82 26.12 7.45 -4.27
CA SER A 82 25.32 7.64 -5.49
C SER A 82 25.16 6.29 -6.22
N PRO A 83 23.94 5.96 -6.66
CA PRO A 83 22.71 6.74 -6.52
C PRO A 83 22.09 6.63 -5.11
N ASN A 84 21.29 7.63 -4.73
CA ASN A 84 20.42 7.61 -3.57
C ASN A 84 19.14 8.41 -3.87
N LEU A 85 18.12 8.38 -3.00
CA LEU A 85 16.85 9.05 -3.25
C LEU A 85 16.96 10.58 -3.33
N MET A 86 18.04 11.18 -2.79
CA MET A 86 18.28 12.62 -2.88
C MET A 86 19.10 13.01 -4.12
N SER A 87 19.73 12.05 -4.82
CA SER A 87 20.59 12.29 -5.98
C SER A 87 19.99 11.84 -7.31
N VAL A 88 19.05 10.90 -7.31
CA VAL A 88 18.40 10.43 -8.55
C VAL A 88 17.70 11.58 -9.30
N ALA A 89 17.74 11.52 -10.62
CA ALA A 89 17.27 12.61 -11.46
C ALA A 89 15.75 12.66 -11.58
N ASP A 90 15.09 11.50 -11.54
CA ASP A 90 13.63 11.38 -11.71
C ASP A 90 13.03 10.22 -10.93
N MET A 91 11.71 10.11 -10.97
CA MET A 91 10.96 9.07 -10.25
C MET A 91 11.25 7.66 -10.78
N THR A 92 11.58 7.50 -12.06
CA THR A 92 11.90 6.19 -12.64
C THR A 92 13.25 5.68 -12.14
N GLU A 93 14.26 6.55 -12.05
CA GLU A 93 15.53 6.21 -11.42
C GLU A 93 15.38 5.87 -9.94
N ALA A 94 14.53 6.60 -9.22
CA ALA A 94 14.22 6.29 -7.82
C ALA A 94 13.61 4.90 -7.67
N ALA A 95 12.67 4.51 -8.54
CA ALA A 95 12.08 3.17 -8.53
C ALA A 95 13.11 2.08 -8.84
N GLY A 96 13.97 2.30 -9.82
CA GLY A 96 15.08 1.40 -10.17
C GLY A 96 16.07 1.20 -9.03
N TYR A 97 16.41 2.30 -8.34
CA TYR A 97 17.28 2.26 -7.17
C TYR A 97 16.69 1.40 -6.03
N ILE A 98 15.42 1.61 -5.67
CA ILE A 98 14.76 0.79 -4.63
C ILE A 98 14.65 -0.67 -5.07
N GLY A 99 14.30 -0.93 -6.34
CA GLY A 99 14.21 -2.28 -6.88
C GLY A 99 15.52 -3.03 -6.81
N HIS A 100 16.64 -2.37 -7.13
CA HIS A 100 17.98 -2.94 -7.01
C HIS A 100 18.34 -3.24 -5.54
N LEU A 101 18.10 -2.30 -4.63
CA LEU A 101 18.34 -2.53 -3.20
C LEU A 101 17.50 -3.70 -2.68
N SER A 102 16.22 -3.75 -3.01
CA SER A 102 15.31 -4.81 -2.57
C SER A 102 15.79 -6.18 -3.03
N SER A 103 16.09 -6.33 -4.32
CA SER A 103 16.62 -7.57 -4.89
C SER A 103 17.91 -8.01 -4.20
N SER A 104 18.84 -7.08 -3.99
CA SER A 104 20.11 -7.35 -3.32
C SER A 104 19.93 -7.80 -1.87
N GLN A 105 19.06 -7.14 -1.09
CA GLN A 105 18.79 -7.50 0.30
C GLN A 105 18.08 -8.86 0.40
N GLN A 106 17.12 -9.14 -0.47
CA GLN A 106 16.44 -10.44 -0.52
C GLN A 106 17.44 -11.57 -0.80
N GLN A 107 18.38 -11.38 -1.74
CA GLN A 107 19.42 -12.36 -2.04
C GLN A 107 20.31 -12.64 -0.83
N LYS A 108 20.76 -11.60 -0.11
CA LYS A 108 21.56 -11.75 1.11
C LYS A 108 20.82 -12.54 2.19
N HIS A 109 19.55 -12.23 2.41
CA HIS A 109 18.74 -12.91 3.41
C HIS A 109 18.43 -14.36 3.04
N SER A 110 18.23 -14.65 1.75
CA SER A 110 17.99 -16.00 1.25
C SER A 110 19.22 -16.91 1.38
N THR A 111 20.42 -16.39 1.16
CA THR A 111 21.68 -17.13 1.26
C THR A 111 22.10 -17.38 2.72
N ALA A 112 21.77 -16.48 3.64
CA ALA A 112 22.11 -16.62 5.07
C ALA A 112 21.36 -17.76 5.76
N VAL A 113 20.24 -18.24 5.20
CA VAL A 113 19.41 -19.34 5.74
C VAL A 113 19.42 -20.52 4.77
N ALA A 114 20.59 -21.08 4.51
CA ALA A 114 20.73 -22.31 3.74
C ALA A 114 20.13 -23.48 4.53
N GLY A 115 18.88 -23.89 4.20
CA GLY A 115 18.27 -25.12 4.73
C GLY A 115 16.83 -25.07 5.16
N GLY A 116 16.12 -23.97 5.12
CA GLY A 116 14.72 -23.99 5.55
C GLY A 116 13.93 -22.82 4.99
N GLY A 117 13.07 -23.05 4.05
CA GLY A 117 11.87 -22.33 3.62
C GLY A 117 11.64 -20.85 4.04
N PHE A 118 12.70 -20.08 4.27
CA PHE A 118 12.63 -18.68 4.67
C PHE A 118 12.28 -17.81 3.47
N ASN A 119 11.11 -17.18 3.53
CA ASN A 119 10.68 -16.26 2.50
C ASN A 119 11.16 -14.83 2.81
N ALA A 120 12.21 -14.38 2.13
CA ALA A 120 12.75 -13.04 2.25
C ALA A 120 12.03 -12.01 1.36
N SER A 121 10.94 -12.40 0.70
CA SER A 121 10.22 -11.58 -0.28
C SER A 121 9.67 -10.30 0.34
N ALA A 122 9.85 -9.20 -0.37
CA ALA A 122 9.32 -7.88 -0.05
C ALA A 122 8.85 -7.17 -1.31
N SER A 123 7.79 -6.36 -1.15
CA SER A 123 7.25 -5.49 -2.18
C SER A 123 7.18 -4.07 -1.65
N PHE A 124 7.28 -3.09 -2.55
CA PHE A 124 7.26 -1.68 -2.19
C PHE A 124 6.32 -0.90 -3.12
N ILE A 125 5.81 0.20 -2.61
CA ILE A 125 5.26 1.28 -3.44
C ILE A 125 6.14 2.49 -3.21
N LEU A 126 6.65 3.07 -4.30
CA LEU A 126 7.28 4.38 -4.30
C LEU A 126 6.32 5.37 -4.94
N GLY A 127 6.04 6.46 -4.25
CA GLY A 127 5.28 7.57 -4.81
C GLY A 127 5.92 8.90 -4.49
N GLY A 128 5.59 9.91 -5.25
CA GLY A 128 6.08 11.25 -5.02
C GLY A 128 6.29 12.05 -6.28
N GLN A 129 7.11 13.08 -6.15
CA GLN A 129 7.44 14.00 -7.22
C GLN A 129 8.85 14.56 -7.03
N ILE A 130 9.59 14.66 -8.12
CA ILE A 130 10.87 15.38 -8.21
C ILE A 130 10.66 16.59 -9.10
N ASN A 131 11.19 17.74 -8.72
CA ASN A 131 11.04 19.00 -9.45
C ASN A 131 11.44 18.84 -10.93
N GLY A 132 10.61 19.37 -11.82
CA GLY A 132 10.74 19.22 -13.26
C GLY A 132 10.03 18.00 -13.86
N GLY A 133 9.49 17.11 -13.03
CA GLY A 133 8.74 15.91 -13.44
C GLY A 133 7.33 15.85 -12.85
N PRO A 134 6.50 14.94 -13.36
CA PRO A 134 5.16 14.71 -12.83
C PRO A 134 5.19 13.89 -11.54
N HIS A 135 4.14 14.03 -10.72
CA HIS A 135 3.90 13.14 -9.61
C HIS A 135 3.52 11.73 -10.11
N ARG A 136 4.09 10.69 -9.49
CA ARG A 136 3.96 9.30 -9.93
C ARG A 136 3.92 8.34 -8.76
N ILE A 137 3.36 7.14 -9.00
CA ILE A 137 3.50 5.98 -8.13
C ILE A 137 3.97 4.76 -8.93
N TYR A 138 4.85 3.98 -8.31
CA TYR A 138 5.39 2.74 -8.84
C TYR A 138 5.18 1.62 -7.83
N MET A 139 4.72 0.46 -8.29
CA MET A 139 4.79 -0.77 -7.52
C MET A 139 6.08 -1.51 -7.88
N ILE A 140 6.86 -1.86 -6.88
CA ILE A 140 8.14 -2.56 -7.02
C ILE A 140 7.95 -3.98 -6.53
N TYR A 141 8.12 -4.93 -7.46
CA TYR A 141 7.95 -6.35 -7.21
C TYR A 141 9.13 -6.94 -6.44
N PRO A 142 8.97 -8.13 -5.81
CA PRO A 142 10.07 -8.80 -5.13
C PRO A 142 11.31 -9.03 -5.99
N GLN A 143 11.15 -9.18 -7.30
CA GLN A 143 12.27 -9.36 -8.24
C GLN A 143 13.04 -8.07 -8.52
N GLY A 144 12.54 -6.91 -8.06
CA GLY A 144 13.13 -5.60 -8.26
C GLY A 144 12.64 -4.86 -9.50
N ASN A 145 11.88 -5.51 -10.39
CA ASN A 145 11.18 -4.84 -11.47
C ASN A 145 9.99 -4.03 -10.92
N PHE A 146 9.52 -3.08 -11.70
CA PHE A 146 8.46 -2.17 -11.27
C PHE A 146 7.50 -1.79 -12.40
N ILE A 147 6.29 -1.40 -12.01
CA ILE A 147 5.27 -0.86 -12.90
C ILE A 147 4.78 0.49 -12.38
N LYS A 148 4.44 1.36 -13.32
CA LYS A 148 3.90 2.70 -13.04
C LYS A 148 2.37 2.66 -13.06
N ALA A 149 1.71 3.36 -12.13
CA ALA A 149 0.29 3.63 -12.24
C ALA A 149 -0.01 4.51 -13.46
N THR A 150 -1.12 4.21 -14.13
CA THR A 150 -1.58 4.91 -15.34
C THR A 150 -2.91 5.64 -15.07
N ALA A 151 -3.40 6.36 -16.05
CA ALA A 151 -4.71 7.01 -15.96
C ALA A 151 -5.85 5.98 -15.83
N GLU A 152 -5.70 4.82 -16.47
CA GLU A 152 -6.67 3.71 -16.44
C GLU A 152 -6.57 2.88 -15.16
N ASN A 153 -5.38 2.83 -14.54
CA ASN A 153 -5.11 2.16 -13.28
C ASN A 153 -4.44 3.14 -12.30
N PRO A 154 -5.20 4.05 -11.70
CA PRO A 154 -4.66 5.19 -10.96
C PRO A 154 -4.28 4.86 -9.51
N TYR A 155 -4.21 3.60 -9.12
CA TYR A 155 -3.80 3.19 -7.79
C TYR A 155 -2.91 1.94 -7.83
N GLN A 156 -2.15 1.73 -6.76
CA GLN A 156 -1.32 0.55 -6.53
C GLN A 156 -1.56 0.03 -5.10
N GLN A 157 -1.54 -1.29 -4.95
CA GLN A 157 -1.71 -1.95 -3.66
C GLN A 157 -0.62 -2.99 -3.45
N ILE A 158 -0.19 -3.16 -2.21
CA ILE A 158 0.69 -4.26 -1.77
C ILE A 158 0.15 -4.91 -0.51
N GLY A 159 0.47 -6.18 -0.30
CA GLY A 159 -0.03 -6.97 0.82
C GLY A 159 -1.38 -7.63 0.53
N GLU A 160 -2.35 -7.46 1.41
CA GLU A 160 -3.71 -8.00 1.29
C GLU A 160 -4.61 -7.16 0.36
N VAL A 161 -4.40 -7.28 -0.93
CA VAL A 161 -5.00 -6.38 -1.94
C VAL A 161 -6.47 -6.66 -2.27
N LYS A 162 -6.97 -7.88 -2.02
CA LYS A 162 -8.28 -8.34 -2.53
C LYS A 162 -9.49 -7.69 -1.89
N TYR A 163 -9.40 -7.28 -0.63
CA TYR A 163 -10.55 -6.75 0.12
C TYR A 163 -10.86 -5.28 -0.17
N GLY A 164 -9.81 -4.49 -0.48
CA GLY A 164 -9.97 -3.08 -0.81
C GLY A 164 -10.21 -2.80 -2.30
N LYS A 165 -9.74 -3.70 -3.17
CA LYS A 165 -9.80 -3.53 -4.62
C LYS A 165 -11.19 -3.26 -5.19
N PRO A 166 -12.27 -3.96 -4.78
CA PRO A 166 -13.62 -3.70 -5.31
C PRO A 166 -14.13 -2.28 -5.06
N ILE A 167 -13.68 -1.63 -4.00
CA ILE A 167 -14.04 -0.25 -3.66
C ILE A 167 -13.27 0.71 -4.56
N LEU A 168 -11.97 0.54 -4.65
CA LEU A 168 -11.08 1.40 -5.45
C LEU A 168 -11.46 1.35 -6.93
N ASP A 169 -11.76 0.18 -7.48
CA ASP A 169 -12.18 0.00 -8.87
C ASP A 169 -13.47 0.75 -9.21
N ARG A 170 -14.37 0.94 -8.23
CA ARG A 170 -15.65 1.64 -8.45
C ARG A 170 -15.55 3.15 -8.25
N ILE A 171 -14.67 3.61 -7.37
CA ILE A 171 -14.65 5.00 -6.90
C ILE A 171 -13.55 5.80 -7.57
N ILE A 172 -12.36 5.22 -7.75
CA ILE A 172 -11.17 5.98 -8.17
C ILE A 172 -11.09 6.11 -9.68
N THR A 173 -11.01 7.37 -10.12
CA THR A 173 -10.57 7.78 -11.45
C THR A 173 -9.45 8.81 -11.31
N ARG A 174 -8.78 9.17 -12.39
CA ARG A 174 -7.73 10.20 -12.36
C ARG A 174 -8.24 11.57 -11.93
N GLU A 175 -9.52 11.87 -12.19
CA GLU A 175 -10.17 13.13 -11.85
C GLU A 175 -10.74 13.16 -10.42
N THR A 176 -10.72 12.04 -9.70
CA THR A 176 -11.21 11.98 -8.32
C THR A 176 -10.49 13.02 -7.46
N PRO A 177 -11.21 13.89 -6.72
CA PRO A 177 -10.59 14.85 -5.81
C PRO A 177 -9.73 14.16 -4.74
N LEU A 178 -8.67 14.82 -4.27
CA LEU A 178 -7.78 14.27 -3.24
C LEU A 178 -8.51 13.85 -1.95
N GLU A 179 -9.53 14.60 -1.56
CA GLU A 179 -10.33 14.29 -0.37
C GLU A 179 -11.11 12.98 -0.56
N GLU A 180 -11.76 12.81 -1.70
CA GLU A 180 -12.49 11.57 -2.03
C GLU A 180 -11.54 10.39 -2.22
N ALA A 181 -10.40 10.58 -2.83
CA ALA A 181 -9.36 9.56 -2.97
C ALA A 181 -8.84 9.10 -1.60
N THR A 182 -8.68 10.04 -0.66
CA THR A 182 -8.31 9.75 0.74
C THR A 182 -9.38 8.91 1.42
N LEU A 183 -10.65 9.29 1.29
CA LEU A 183 -11.76 8.53 1.85
C LEU A 183 -11.85 7.13 1.25
N ALA A 184 -11.69 6.99 -0.06
CA ALA A 184 -11.67 5.68 -0.71
C ALA A 184 -10.53 4.79 -0.21
N GLY A 185 -9.36 5.36 0.00
CA GLY A 185 -8.22 4.66 0.61
C GLY A 185 -8.54 4.17 2.03
N LEU A 186 -9.15 5.00 2.86
CA LEU A 186 -9.56 4.65 4.23
C LEU A 186 -10.68 3.60 4.26
N VAL A 187 -11.65 3.68 3.36
CA VAL A 187 -12.71 2.66 3.23
C VAL A 187 -12.14 1.33 2.77
N SER A 188 -11.17 1.34 1.85
CA SER A 188 -10.47 0.14 1.42
C SER A 188 -9.68 -0.50 2.57
N MET A 189 -9.08 0.31 3.44
CA MET A 189 -8.38 -0.13 4.65
C MET A 189 -9.35 -0.73 5.67
N ASP A 190 -10.49 -0.09 5.94
CA ASP A 190 -11.53 -0.61 6.83
C ASP A 190 -12.04 -1.98 6.37
N SER A 191 -12.33 -2.13 5.09
CA SER A 191 -12.76 -3.41 4.50
C SER A 191 -11.71 -4.49 4.64
N THR A 192 -10.43 -4.14 4.54
CA THR A 192 -9.32 -5.07 4.72
C THR A 192 -9.18 -5.48 6.19
N MET A 193 -9.22 -4.53 7.12
CA MET A 193 -9.16 -4.81 8.56
C MET A 193 -10.33 -5.69 9.03
N ARG A 194 -11.52 -5.50 8.48
CA ARG A 194 -12.69 -6.31 8.78
C ARG A 194 -12.52 -7.77 8.39
N SER A 195 -11.86 -8.02 7.26
CA SER A 195 -11.70 -9.37 6.69
C SER A 195 -10.40 -10.05 7.08
N ASN A 196 -9.42 -9.30 7.59
CA ASN A 196 -8.11 -9.81 7.98
C ASN A 196 -7.61 -9.13 9.27
N ALA A 197 -7.70 -9.85 10.39
CA ALA A 197 -7.29 -9.35 11.70
C ALA A 197 -5.78 -9.07 11.83
N THR A 198 -4.96 -9.51 10.89
CA THR A 198 -3.51 -9.23 10.87
C THR A 198 -3.18 -7.83 10.36
N VAL A 199 -4.15 -7.18 9.71
CA VAL A 199 -4.07 -5.80 9.27
C VAL A 199 -4.77 -4.91 10.30
N GLY A 200 -4.11 -3.86 10.77
CA GLY A 200 -4.72 -3.03 11.79
C GLY A 200 -3.96 -1.75 12.14
N PRO A 201 -4.62 -0.91 12.98
CA PRO A 201 -4.10 0.37 13.38
C PRO A 201 -2.80 0.27 14.21
N PRO A 202 -2.08 1.40 14.36
CA PRO A 202 -2.37 2.72 13.77
C PRO A 202 -2.40 2.72 12.24
N ILE A 203 -3.30 3.51 11.65
CA ILE A 203 -3.37 3.69 10.20
C ILE A 203 -2.67 4.99 9.84
N ASP A 204 -1.60 4.88 9.05
CA ASP A 204 -0.88 6.04 8.53
C ASP A 204 -1.52 6.52 7.23
N VAL A 205 -1.76 7.82 7.14
CA VAL A 205 -2.29 8.50 5.95
C VAL A 205 -1.36 9.64 5.59
N LEU A 206 -0.98 9.74 4.32
CA LEU A 206 -0.23 10.88 3.81
C LEU A 206 -0.90 11.39 2.53
N ILE A 207 -1.14 12.69 2.48
CA ILE A 207 -1.75 13.37 1.34
C ILE A 207 -0.71 14.32 0.75
N TYR A 208 -0.41 14.16 -0.53
CA TYR A 208 0.53 14.99 -1.26
C TYR A 208 -0.20 15.77 -2.35
N ALA A 209 -0.20 17.09 -2.25
CA ALA A 209 -0.70 17.96 -3.31
C ALA A 209 0.37 18.11 -4.41
N LYS A 210 -0.06 17.93 -5.66
CA LYS A 210 0.79 18.12 -6.85
C LYS A 210 1.56 19.44 -6.77
N ASP A 211 2.83 19.41 -7.12
CA ASP A 211 3.75 20.56 -7.18
C ASP A 211 4.00 21.28 -5.84
N SER A 212 3.54 20.70 -4.71
CA SER A 212 3.79 21.27 -3.38
C SER A 212 5.20 21.02 -2.85
N PHE A 213 5.80 19.90 -3.21
CA PHE A 213 7.08 19.39 -2.67
C PHE A 213 7.16 19.43 -1.14
N ARG A 214 6.03 19.14 -0.48
CA ARG A 214 5.88 19.11 0.98
C ARG A 214 5.22 17.82 1.43
N LEU A 215 5.76 17.23 2.50
CA LEU A 215 5.27 15.99 3.14
C LEU A 215 4.67 16.26 4.52
N ASN A 216 4.01 17.39 4.70
CA ASN A 216 3.51 17.87 5.98
C ASN A 216 2.06 17.45 6.31
N ARG A 217 1.35 16.78 5.39
CA ARG A 217 0.01 16.25 5.61
C ARG A 217 0.05 14.75 5.90
N ARG A 218 0.69 14.40 6.99
CA ARG A 218 0.77 13.02 7.49
C ARG A 218 0.00 12.88 8.78
N PHE A 219 -0.82 11.84 8.86
CA PHE A 219 -1.69 11.54 10.01
C PHE A 219 -1.47 10.10 10.43
N SER A 220 -1.59 9.83 11.72
CA SER A 220 -1.61 8.48 12.29
C SER A 220 -2.91 8.31 13.07
N LEU A 221 -3.76 7.39 12.64
CA LEU A 221 -5.09 7.18 13.19
C LEU A 221 -5.05 5.93 14.08
N GLU A 222 -5.26 6.12 15.38
CA GLU A 222 -5.36 5.03 16.35
C GLU A 222 -6.66 4.26 16.22
N ALA A 223 -6.77 3.12 16.88
CA ALA A 223 -7.95 2.24 16.80
C ALA A 223 -9.25 2.91 17.23
N ASP A 224 -9.18 3.86 18.13
CA ASP A 224 -10.30 4.65 18.68
C ASP A 224 -10.46 6.02 18.02
N ASP A 225 -9.72 6.29 16.94
CA ASP A 225 -9.84 7.55 16.22
C ASP A 225 -11.27 7.73 15.69
N PRO A 226 -11.92 8.89 15.97
CA PRO A 226 -13.29 9.14 15.55
C PRO A 226 -13.51 8.97 14.05
N CYS A 227 -12.55 9.34 13.21
CA CYS A 227 -12.64 9.20 11.77
C CYS A 227 -12.75 7.72 11.35
N LEU A 228 -11.93 6.83 11.93
CA LEU A 228 -12.00 5.39 11.63
C LEU A 228 -13.30 4.77 12.13
N LEU A 229 -13.77 5.16 13.31
CA LEU A 229 -15.02 4.67 13.89
C LEU A 229 -16.22 5.11 13.06
N ASP A 230 -16.25 6.36 12.63
CA ASP A 230 -17.34 6.91 11.80
C ASP A 230 -17.37 6.25 10.41
N ILE A 231 -16.23 6.08 9.76
CA ILE A 231 -16.14 5.37 8.47
C ILE A 231 -16.70 3.95 8.61
N LYS A 232 -16.25 3.21 9.64
CA LYS A 232 -16.68 1.83 9.89
C LYS A 232 -18.20 1.74 10.06
N ALA A 233 -18.78 2.59 10.91
CA ALA A 233 -20.21 2.58 11.20
C ALA A 233 -21.04 3.01 9.98
N ALA A 234 -20.69 4.13 9.37
CA ALA A 234 -21.44 4.68 8.24
C ALA A 234 -21.35 3.78 6.99
N TRP A 235 -20.20 3.22 6.70
CA TRP A 235 -20.01 2.34 5.55
C TRP A 235 -20.81 1.04 5.69
N ASP A 236 -20.80 0.42 6.87
CA ASP A 236 -21.57 -0.79 7.16
C ASP A 236 -23.09 -0.56 7.00
N GLU A 237 -23.58 0.55 7.52
CA GLU A 237 -25.00 0.94 7.40
C GLU A 237 -25.39 1.21 5.95
N LYS A 238 -24.58 1.99 5.22
CA LYS A 238 -24.85 2.34 3.81
C LYS A 238 -24.84 1.12 2.90
N LEU A 239 -23.94 0.18 3.12
CA LEU A 239 -23.91 -1.09 2.36
C LEU A 239 -25.20 -1.90 2.61
N LYS A 240 -25.67 -2.00 3.84
CA LYS A 240 -26.93 -2.70 4.16
C LYS A 240 -28.12 -2.03 3.51
N GLN A 241 -28.18 -0.70 3.51
CA GLN A 241 -29.22 0.07 2.85
C GLN A 241 -29.21 -0.18 1.33
N ALA A 242 -28.05 -0.03 0.69
CA ALA A 242 -27.91 -0.28 -0.74
C ALA A 242 -28.30 -1.72 -1.12
N PHE A 243 -27.91 -2.70 -0.31
CA PHE A 243 -28.27 -4.09 -0.53
C PHE A 243 -29.79 -4.32 -0.41
N ALA A 244 -30.46 -3.65 0.52
CA ALA A 244 -31.91 -3.75 0.70
C ALA A 244 -32.70 -3.20 -0.50
N GLU A 245 -32.13 -2.23 -1.23
CA GLU A 245 -32.72 -1.61 -2.43
C GLU A 245 -32.53 -2.43 -3.71
N LEU A 246 -31.66 -3.47 -3.69
CA LEU A 246 -31.45 -4.31 -4.86
C LEU A 246 -32.71 -5.11 -5.19
N ARG A 247 -33.02 -5.20 -6.49
CA ARG A 247 -34.08 -6.04 -6.99
C ARG A 247 -33.88 -7.48 -6.54
N ARG A 248 -34.93 -8.09 -5.96
CA ARG A 248 -34.88 -9.50 -5.54
C ARG A 248 -34.83 -10.43 -6.73
N PHE A 249 -34.05 -11.50 -6.60
CA PHE A 249 -34.06 -12.58 -7.57
C PHE A 249 -35.45 -13.28 -7.54
N ASN A 250 -36.14 -13.34 -8.67
CA ASN A 250 -37.41 -14.04 -8.78
C ASN A 250 -37.15 -15.52 -9.16
N TRP A 251 -37.26 -16.39 -8.19
CA TRP A 251 -37.09 -17.83 -8.36
C TRP A 251 -38.41 -18.59 -8.53
N SER A 252 -39.54 -17.86 -8.52
CA SER A 252 -40.88 -18.43 -8.76
C SER A 252 -41.18 -18.62 -10.25
N GLU A 253 -40.42 -17.97 -11.13
CA GLU A 253 -40.52 -18.10 -12.57
C GLU A 253 -39.31 -18.84 -13.10
N PRO A 254 -39.45 -20.06 -13.66
CA PRO A 254 -38.33 -20.71 -14.32
C PRO A 254 -37.84 -19.85 -15.50
N PRO A 255 -36.57 -19.90 -15.85
CA PRO A 255 -36.07 -19.20 -17.03
C PRO A 255 -36.84 -19.67 -18.26
N PRO A 256 -37.12 -18.80 -19.26
CA PRO A 256 -37.75 -19.21 -20.49
C PRO A 256 -36.94 -20.35 -21.12
N ALA A 257 -37.62 -21.39 -21.57
CA ALA A 257 -36.96 -22.51 -22.25
C ALA A 257 -36.13 -21.94 -23.39
N ALA A 258 -34.86 -22.39 -23.49
CA ALA A 258 -34.02 -22.07 -24.63
C ALA A 258 -34.79 -22.45 -25.88
N ALA A 259 -35.00 -21.50 -26.81
CA ALA A 259 -35.54 -21.81 -28.12
C ALA A 259 -34.55 -22.73 -28.83
N ASP A 260 -34.97 -23.95 -29.07
CA ASP A 260 -34.25 -24.89 -29.94
C ASP A 260 -34.13 -24.22 -31.31
N GLU A 261 -32.88 -23.83 -31.70
CA GLU A 261 -32.52 -23.53 -33.07
C GLU A 261 -32.02 -24.78 -33.76
#